data_2429db40654b32d3f8415c1b0df97fcc
#
_entry.id   2429db40654b32d3f8415c1b0df97fcc
#
_cell.length_a   1.000
_cell.length_b   1.000
_cell.length_c   1.000
_cell.angle_alpha   90.00
_cell.angle_beta   90.00
_cell.angle_gamma   90.00
#
_symmetry.space_group_name_H-M   'P 1'
#
loop_
_entity.id
_entity.type
_entity.pdbx_description
1 polymer ?
#
loop_
_entity_poly.entity_id
_entity_poly.type
_entity_poly.pdbx_seq_one_letter_code
_entity_poly.pdbx_strand_id
1 'polypeptide(L)'
;MATTESFAQTLAAKQPRLLAAFKHIIAQNHLAHAYLFAGMEGAGQPELAHWIAQRLFCLHINDGEPDGTCEECVRIANGSHPDIVTVAPEGQRIHVDQVRYLKAEFSKSAVEGNRKLFIINDAEKMTASAANSLLKFI
;
A
#
# COMPACT_ATOMS: atom_id res chain seq x y z
N MET A 1 -13.57 -19.21 -14.66
CA MET A 1 -13.07 -17.97 -14.06
C MET A 1 -11.81 -18.29 -13.26
N ALA A 2 -10.75 -17.58 -13.55
CA ALA A 2 -9.53 -17.71 -12.75
C ALA A 2 -9.84 -17.21 -11.33
N THR A 3 -9.60 -18.04 -10.33
CA THR A 3 -9.67 -17.64 -8.93
C THR A 3 -8.51 -16.68 -8.69
N THR A 4 -8.82 -15.43 -8.41
CA THR A 4 -7.80 -14.45 -8.04
C THR A 4 -7.27 -14.83 -6.66
N GLU A 5 -5.99 -15.15 -6.57
CA GLU A 5 -5.35 -15.36 -5.28
C GLU A 5 -5.50 -14.10 -4.43
N SER A 6 -5.82 -14.27 -3.17
CA SER A 6 -5.81 -13.17 -2.23
C SER A 6 -4.37 -12.70 -2.00
N PHE A 7 -4.20 -11.45 -1.59
CA PHE A 7 -2.87 -10.94 -1.23
C PHE A 7 -2.24 -11.78 -0.13
N ALA A 8 -3.03 -12.25 0.83
CA ALA A 8 -2.55 -13.12 1.91
C ALA A 8 -2.00 -14.45 1.37
N GLN A 9 -2.69 -15.06 0.40
CA GLN A 9 -2.23 -16.32 -0.19
C GLN A 9 -0.91 -16.13 -0.93
N THR A 10 -0.79 -15.09 -1.72
CA THR A 10 0.46 -14.76 -2.42
C THR A 10 1.59 -14.51 -1.43
N LEU A 11 1.34 -13.75 -0.39
CA LEU A 11 2.35 -13.44 0.63
C LEU A 11 2.74 -14.66 1.46
N ALA A 12 1.79 -15.53 1.78
CA ALA A 12 2.10 -16.76 2.50
C ALA A 12 3.05 -17.66 1.70
N ALA A 13 2.94 -17.63 0.37
CA ALA A 13 3.84 -18.38 -0.50
C ALA A 13 5.20 -17.71 -0.66
N LYS A 14 5.23 -16.37 -0.85
CA LYS A 14 6.46 -15.63 -1.18
C LYS A 14 7.19 -15.09 0.05
N GLN A 15 6.46 -14.57 1.04
CA GLN A 15 7.03 -13.86 2.18
C GLN A 15 6.29 -14.19 3.48
N PRO A 16 6.28 -15.45 3.90
CA PRO A 16 5.50 -15.86 5.09
C PRO A 16 5.97 -15.20 6.38
N ARG A 17 7.27 -14.98 6.53
CA ARG A 17 7.82 -14.32 7.74
C ARG A 17 7.42 -12.86 7.81
N LEU A 18 7.45 -12.19 6.68
CA LEU A 18 7.12 -10.76 6.60
C LEU A 18 5.61 -10.57 6.86
N LEU A 19 4.78 -11.44 6.31
CA LEU A 19 3.35 -11.41 6.58
C LEU A 19 3.07 -11.60 8.09
N ALA A 20 3.70 -12.57 8.72
CA ALA A 20 3.56 -12.81 10.15
C ALA A 20 4.04 -11.62 10.98
N ALA A 21 5.16 -10.99 10.58
CA ALA A 21 5.69 -9.82 11.25
C ALA A 21 4.70 -8.64 11.19
N PHE A 22 4.11 -8.37 10.04
CA PHE A 22 3.15 -7.27 9.90
C PHE A 22 1.83 -7.54 10.61
N LYS A 23 1.38 -8.78 10.64
CA LYS A 23 0.23 -9.15 11.48
C LYS A 23 0.48 -8.77 12.94
N HIS A 24 1.65 -9.11 13.46
CA HIS A 24 2.03 -8.81 14.84
C HIS A 24 2.15 -7.29 15.06
N ILE A 25 2.87 -6.60 14.18
CA ILE A 25 3.08 -5.15 14.28
C ILE A 25 1.75 -4.41 14.33
N ILE A 26 0.82 -4.75 13.44
CA ILE A 26 -0.49 -4.08 13.38
C ILE A 26 -1.32 -4.44 14.62
N ALA A 27 -1.31 -5.71 15.04
CA ALA A 27 -2.05 -6.15 16.22
C ALA A 27 -1.57 -5.44 17.49
N GLN A 28 -0.28 -5.10 17.58
CA GLN A 28 0.31 -4.37 18.71
C GLN A 28 0.21 -2.85 18.54
N ASN A 29 -0.41 -2.38 17.48
CA ASN A 29 -0.52 -0.94 17.17
C ASN A 29 0.85 -0.26 17.07
N HIS A 30 1.83 -0.95 16.50
CA HIS A 30 3.20 -0.47 16.35
C HIS A 30 3.57 -0.16 14.89
N LEU A 31 2.59 0.01 14.02
CA LEU A 31 2.84 0.33 12.62
C LEU A 31 3.52 1.69 12.51
N ALA A 32 4.68 1.73 11.84
CA ALA A 32 5.38 2.98 11.58
C ALA A 32 4.63 3.81 10.52
N HIS A 33 4.96 5.10 10.42
CA HIS A 33 4.31 6.00 9.46
C HIS A 33 4.77 5.79 8.02
N ALA A 34 5.92 5.15 7.79
CA ALA A 34 6.44 4.89 6.46
C ALA A 34 7.29 3.62 6.45
N TYR A 35 7.19 2.87 5.34
CA TYR A 35 7.98 1.66 5.08
C TYR A 35 8.53 1.68 3.68
N LEU A 36 9.73 1.15 3.52
CA LEU A 36 10.32 0.86 2.22
C LEU A 36 10.48 -0.65 2.06
N PHE A 37 9.81 -1.23 1.08
CA PHE A 37 9.94 -2.66 0.77
C PHE A 37 10.92 -2.82 -0.39
N ALA A 38 12.11 -3.27 -0.10
CA ALA A 38 13.17 -3.44 -1.08
C ALA A 38 13.41 -4.92 -1.35
N GLY A 39 13.65 -5.26 -2.60
CA GLY A 39 13.90 -6.63 -3.01
C GLY A 39 13.83 -6.80 -4.52
N MET A 40 13.98 -8.03 -4.95
CA MET A 40 13.88 -8.38 -6.37
C MET A 40 12.45 -8.18 -6.86
N GLU A 41 12.30 -7.86 -8.14
CA GLU A 41 10.99 -7.79 -8.77
C GLU A 41 10.25 -9.11 -8.60
N GLY A 42 8.97 -9.04 -8.26
CA GLY A 42 8.15 -10.24 -8.02
C GLY A 42 8.28 -10.84 -6.63
N ALA A 43 9.02 -10.22 -5.73
CA ALA A 43 9.20 -10.75 -4.37
C ALA A 43 7.97 -10.59 -3.46
N GLY A 44 6.98 -9.81 -3.87
CA GLY A 44 5.73 -9.64 -3.12
C GLY A 44 5.50 -8.25 -2.56
N GLN A 45 6.31 -7.26 -2.95
CA GLN A 45 6.19 -5.89 -2.45
C GLN A 45 4.79 -5.28 -2.68
N PRO A 46 4.22 -5.31 -3.90
CA PRO A 46 2.89 -4.76 -4.12
C PRO A 46 1.82 -5.48 -3.32
N GLU A 47 1.91 -6.79 -3.24
CA GLU A 47 0.94 -7.61 -2.50
C GLU A 47 0.97 -7.29 -1.01
N LEU A 48 2.16 -7.06 -0.44
CA LEU A 48 2.29 -6.67 0.96
C LEU A 48 1.67 -5.29 1.22
N ALA A 49 1.94 -4.33 0.34
CA ALA A 49 1.35 -3.00 0.45
C ALA A 49 -0.18 -3.05 0.41
N HIS A 50 -0.75 -3.82 -0.50
CA HIS A 50 -2.20 -3.97 -0.61
C HIS A 50 -2.79 -4.75 0.56
N TRP A 51 -2.10 -5.76 1.06
CA TRP A 51 -2.53 -6.50 2.25
C TRP A 51 -2.59 -5.58 3.47
N ILE A 52 -1.56 -4.77 3.68
CA ILE A 52 -1.55 -3.79 4.77
C ILE A 52 -2.71 -2.82 4.62
N ALA A 53 -2.95 -2.32 3.40
CA ALA A 53 -4.07 -1.43 3.13
C ALA A 53 -5.41 -2.11 3.49
N GLN A 54 -5.63 -3.32 3.03
CA GLN A 54 -6.85 -4.06 3.37
C GLN A 54 -6.98 -4.28 4.89
N ARG A 55 -5.89 -4.64 5.56
CA ARG A 55 -5.89 -4.86 7.01
C ARG A 55 -6.27 -3.59 7.77
N LEU A 56 -5.81 -2.42 7.30
CA LEU A 56 -6.07 -1.14 7.96
C LEU A 56 -7.49 -0.62 7.71
N PHE A 57 -8.10 -0.94 6.58
CA PHE A 57 -9.42 -0.42 6.19
C PHE A 57 -10.54 -1.45 6.28
N CYS A 58 -10.24 -2.74 6.40
CA CYS A 58 -11.24 -3.80 6.41
C CYS A 58 -12.24 -3.62 7.55
N LEU A 59 -13.51 -3.85 7.25
CA LEU A 59 -14.60 -3.73 8.22
C LEU A 59 -14.76 -4.97 9.10
N HIS A 60 -14.20 -6.11 8.68
CA HIS A 60 -14.40 -7.40 9.33
C HIS A 60 -13.09 -8.18 9.42
N ILE A 61 -12.24 -7.79 10.37
CA ILE A 61 -10.96 -8.47 10.61
C ILE A 61 -11.22 -9.78 11.35
N ASN A 62 -10.61 -10.87 10.86
CA ASN A 62 -10.71 -12.18 11.48
C ASN A 62 -9.30 -12.80 11.61
N ASP A 63 -8.90 -13.10 12.84
CA ASP A 63 -7.58 -13.64 13.17
C ASP A 63 -6.41 -12.80 12.60
N GLY A 64 -6.56 -11.48 12.67
CA GLY A 64 -5.56 -10.56 12.14
C GLY A 64 -5.52 -10.46 10.63
N GLU A 65 -6.48 -11.07 9.93
CA GLU A 65 -6.58 -11.04 8.48
C GLU A 65 -7.76 -10.18 8.02
N PRO A 66 -7.61 -9.40 6.93
CA PRO A 66 -8.75 -8.78 6.29
C PRO A 66 -9.62 -9.87 5.64
N ASP A 67 -10.93 -9.63 5.57
CA ASP A 67 -11.84 -10.62 4.97
C ASP A 67 -11.71 -10.72 3.44
N GLY A 68 -11.17 -9.71 2.80
CA GLY A 68 -10.98 -9.69 1.35
C GLY A 68 -12.27 -9.47 0.55
N THR A 69 -13.43 -9.46 1.20
CA THR A 69 -14.74 -9.46 0.52
C THR A 69 -15.61 -8.25 0.86
N CYS A 70 -15.31 -7.51 1.93
CA CYS A 70 -16.08 -6.32 2.26
C CYS A 70 -15.83 -5.21 1.22
N GLU A 71 -16.67 -4.20 1.23
CA GLU A 71 -16.59 -3.08 0.30
C GLU A 71 -15.20 -2.44 0.29
N GLU A 72 -14.62 -2.23 1.47
CA GLU A 72 -13.28 -1.64 1.60
C GLU A 72 -12.22 -2.51 0.93
N CYS A 73 -12.21 -3.81 1.23
CA CYS A 73 -11.24 -4.74 0.66
C CYS A 73 -11.36 -4.85 -0.87
N VAL A 74 -12.58 -4.86 -1.39
CA VAL A 74 -12.81 -4.94 -2.84
C VAL A 74 -12.32 -3.67 -3.53
N ARG A 75 -12.61 -2.49 -2.99
CA ARG A 75 -12.14 -1.23 -3.56
C ARG A 75 -10.61 -1.11 -3.53
N ILE A 76 -9.97 -1.61 -2.48
CA ILE A 76 -8.51 -1.63 -2.40
C ILE A 76 -7.93 -2.55 -3.48
N ALA A 77 -8.50 -3.74 -3.65
CA ALA A 77 -8.05 -4.67 -4.68
C ALA A 77 -8.23 -4.09 -6.09
N ASN A 78 -9.28 -3.30 -6.32
CA ASN A 78 -9.58 -2.67 -7.60
C ASN A 78 -8.79 -1.37 -7.83
N GLY A 79 -8.13 -0.82 -6.83
CA GLY A 79 -7.47 0.47 -6.92
C GLY A 79 -8.41 1.66 -6.90
N SER A 80 -9.63 1.50 -6.39
CA SER A 80 -10.67 2.55 -6.41
C SER A 80 -11.00 3.14 -5.05
N HIS A 81 -10.23 2.81 -4.01
CA HIS A 81 -10.49 3.36 -2.68
C HIS A 81 -10.10 4.85 -2.63
N PRO A 82 -11.01 5.76 -2.19
CA PRO A 82 -10.76 7.20 -2.23
C PRO A 82 -9.68 7.68 -1.26
N ASP A 83 -9.40 6.94 -0.20
CA ASP A 83 -8.41 7.33 0.81
C ASP A 83 -7.07 6.63 0.63
N ILE A 84 -6.89 5.92 -0.48
CA ILE A 84 -5.62 5.29 -0.84
C ILE A 84 -5.15 5.88 -2.16
N VAL A 85 -3.98 6.52 -2.15
CA VAL A 85 -3.38 7.13 -3.32
C VAL A 85 -2.19 6.28 -3.75
N THR A 86 -2.20 5.84 -5.00
CA THR A 86 -1.14 5.01 -5.57
C THR A 86 -0.43 5.78 -6.68
N VAL A 87 0.89 5.78 -6.64
CA VAL A 87 1.75 6.35 -7.67
C VAL A 87 2.62 5.24 -8.24
N ALA A 88 2.74 5.21 -9.56
CA ALA A 88 3.57 4.26 -10.28
C ALA A 88 4.27 5.00 -11.42
N PRO A 89 5.37 4.45 -11.98
CA PRO A 89 6.04 5.11 -13.09
C PRO A 89 5.13 5.36 -14.28
N GLU A 90 5.22 6.54 -14.85
CA GLU A 90 4.65 6.85 -16.16
C GLU A 90 5.79 6.72 -17.17
N GLY A 91 5.70 5.71 -18.04
CA GLY A 91 6.84 5.29 -18.84
C GLY A 91 7.88 4.60 -17.97
N GLN A 92 9.09 5.15 -17.93
CA GLN A 92 10.21 4.55 -17.21
C GLN A 92 10.55 5.23 -15.88
N ARG A 93 9.86 6.32 -15.55
CA ARG A 93 10.20 7.15 -14.39
C ARG A 93 8.98 7.64 -13.65
N ILE A 94 9.16 7.88 -12.36
CA ILE A 94 8.22 8.64 -11.54
C ILE A 94 8.71 10.08 -11.53
N HIS A 95 7.92 11.00 -12.10
CA HIS A 95 8.28 12.40 -12.27
C HIS A 95 7.82 13.23 -11.07
N VAL A 96 8.43 14.40 -10.89
CA VAL A 96 8.14 15.30 -9.78
C VAL A 96 6.66 15.70 -9.72
N ASP A 97 6.00 15.82 -10.86
CA ASP A 97 4.58 16.17 -10.91
C ASP A 97 3.69 15.11 -10.26
N GLN A 98 4.07 13.83 -10.41
CA GLN A 98 3.36 12.74 -9.76
C GLN A 98 3.50 12.80 -8.22
N VAL A 99 4.68 13.15 -7.73
CA VAL A 99 4.92 13.33 -6.29
C VAL A 99 4.18 14.56 -5.77
N ARG A 100 4.14 15.65 -6.54
CA ARG A 100 3.35 16.84 -6.18
C ARG A 100 1.87 16.53 -6.08
N TYR A 101 1.34 15.74 -7.01
CA TYR A 101 -0.04 15.26 -6.97
C TYR A 101 -0.31 14.46 -5.70
N LEU A 102 0.57 13.52 -5.38
CA LEU A 102 0.47 12.70 -4.18
C LEU A 102 0.47 13.57 -2.91
N LYS A 103 1.35 14.56 -2.82
CA LYS A 103 1.42 15.48 -1.69
C LYS A 103 0.14 16.32 -1.55
N ALA A 104 -0.40 16.78 -2.67
CA ALA A 104 -1.64 17.55 -2.69
C ALA A 104 -2.82 16.69 -2.22
N GLU A 105 -2.91 15.46 -2.69
CA GLU A 105 -3.97 14.53 -2.25
C GLU A 105 -3.85 14.20 -0.76
N PHE A 106 -2.64 14.06 -0.25
CA PHE A 106 -2.42 13.75 1.17
C PHE A 106 -2.76 14.94 2.09
N SER A 107 -2.64 16.14 1.59
CA SER A 107 -2.98 17.34 2.36
C SER A 107 -4.49 17.51 2.54
N LYS A 108 -5.30 16.81 1.74
CA LYS A 108 -6.76 16.81 1.88
C LYS A 108 -7.16 15.88 3.02
N SER A 109 -8.30 16.17 3.64
CA SER A 109 -8.88 15.27 4.64
C SER A 109 -9.29 13.95 4.00
N ALA A 110 -9.30 12.88 4.81
CA ALA A 110 -9.81 11.60 4.37
C ALA A 110 -11.28 11.74 3.96
N VAL A 111 -11.69 11.04 2.90
CA VAL A 111 -13.03 11.14 2.33
C VAL A 111 -14.05 10.41 3.19
N GLU A 112 -13.75 9.19 3.58
CA GLU A 112 -14.71 8.29 4.26
C GLU A 112 -14.30 7.90 5.68
N GLY A 113 -13.06 8.16 6.05
CA GLY A 113 -12.53 7.79 7.35
C GLY A 113 -11.61 8.86 7.90
N ASN A 114 -10.78 8.46 8.84
CA ASN A 114 -9.79 9.35 9.46
C ASN A 114 -8.35 8.95 9.12
N ARG A 115 -8.18 8.12 8.09
CA ARG A 115 -6.89 7.54 7.70
C ARG A 115 -6.69 7.65 6.21
N LYS A 116 -5.48 7.98 5.81
CA LYS A 116 -5.05 7.98 4.40
C LYS A 116 -3.79 7.15 4.26
N LEU A 117 -3.63 6.53 3.10
CA LEU A 117 -2.49 5.69 2.81
C LEU A 117 -1.93 6.02 1.43
N PHE A 118 -0.60 6.04 1.33
CA PHE A 118 0.11 6.15 0.05
C PHE A 118 0.79 4.86 -0.29
N ILE A 119 0.75 4.51 -1.55
CA ILE A 119 1.55 3.42 -2.09
C ILE A 119 2.34 3.97 -3.28
N ILE A 120 3.66 3.86 -3.22
CA ILE A 120 4.53 4.24 -4.33
C ILE A 120 5.16 2.97 -4.87
N ASN A 121 4.77 2.57 -6.06
CA ASN A 121 5.32 1.40 -6.73
C ASN A 121 6.61 1.79 -7.49
N ASP A 122 7.60 0.90 -7.44
CA ASP A 122 8.88 1.11 -8.14
C ASP A 122 9.54 2.43 -7.76
N ALA A 123 9.66 2.68 -6.46
CA ALA A 123 10.17 3.95 -5.93
C ALA A 123 11.59 4.28 -6.42
N GLU A 124 12.39 3.28 -6.80
CA GLU A 124 13.73 3.46 -7.36
C GLU A 124 13.70 4.17 -8.71
N LYS A 125 12.55 4.23 -9.35
CA LYS A 125 12.37 4.92 -10.63
C LYS A 125 12.04 6.40 -10.49
N MET A 126 12.02 6.93 -9.27
CA MET A 126 11.84 8.38 -9.08
C MET A 126 13.02 9.17 -9.68
N THR A 127 12.70 10.29 -10.33
CA THR A 127 13.72 11.26 -10.71
C THR A 127 14.31 11.88 -9.44
N ALA A 128 15.48 12.52 -9.56
CA ALA A 128 16.09 13.23 -8.42
C ALA A 128 15.14 14.29 -7.86
N SER A 129 14.46 15.03 -8.73
CA SER A 129 13.48 16.05 -8.33
C SER A 129 12.30 15.45 -7.57
N ALA A 130 11.78 14.30 -8.04
CA ALA A 130 10.70 13.58 -7.38
C ALA A 130 11.12 13.10 -5.99
N ALA A 131 12.30 12.47 -5.90
CA ALA A 131 12.82 11.96 -4.63
C ALA A 131 13.04 13.09 -3.62
N ASN A 132 13.63 14.21 -4.05
CA ASN A 132 13.85 15.36 -3.18
C ASN A 132 12.55 15.97 -2.69
N SER A 133 11.53 16.05 -3.55
CA SER A 133 10.21 16.53 -3.17
C SER A 133 9.57 15.62 -2.12
N LEU A 134 9.70 14.32 -2.28
CA LEU A 134 9.15 13.34 -1.34
C LEU A 134 9.86 13.39 0.01
N LEU A 135 11.20 13.52 0.02
CA LEU A 135 11.99 13.57 1.25
C LEU A 135 11.60 14.72 2.17
N LYS A 136 11.22 15.85 1.60
CA LYS A 136 10.77 17.01 2.37
C LYS A 136 9.40 16.80 3.01
N PHE A 137 8.69 15.81 2.55
CA PHE A 137 7.30 15.55 2.93
C PHE A 137 7.17 14.43 3.96
N ILE A 138 8.00 13.41 3.87
CA ILE A 138 7.95 12.24 4.75
C ILE A 138 8.28 12.60 6.21
#